data_f38943ba561c2c16f07261c96aafa829
#
_entry.id   f38943ba561c2c16f07261c96aafa829
#
_cell.length_a   1.000
_cell.length_b   1.000
_cell.length_c   1.000
_cell.angle_alpha   90.00
_cell.angle_beta   90.00
_cell.angle_gamma   90.00
#
_symmetry.space_group_name_H-M   'P 1'
#
loop_
_entity.id
_entity.type
_entity.pdbx_description
1 polymer ?
#
loop_
_entity_poly.entity_id
_entity_poly.type
_entity_poly.pdbx_seq_one_letter_code
_entity_poly.pdbx_strand_id
1 'polypeptide(L)'
;MSFLFPAIFAFVLLMTPDINVNHKYIMISYAFLTIFWAWAVYSLWKGRNGQSGIQKTMGKILAIVLVISLSVTGIYDFVVIIKGNGPGRRVTVNMNSELTQWLEENLEKNDLLLTPEYSMNEVTMSGAMLYCGWPYYAWSAGYDTNYRAAQAVTIYTTSDSGTLKKTVQQEKITYILFEEGSEFEQQECREETIAAAYEKVYETQDGRIRIYKTTE
;
A
#
# COMPACT_ATOMS: atom_id res chain seq x y z
N MET A 1 11.52 -28.24 13.65
CA MET A 1 11.15 -28.18 12.22
C MET A 1 9.97 -27.20 11.99
N SER A 2 8.92 -27.21 12.82
CA SER A 2 7.70 -26.39 12.61
C SER A 2 7.94 -24.88 12.51
N PHE A 3 8.89 -24.34 13.23
CA PHE A 3 9.21 -22.89 13.20
C PHE A 3 9.90 -22.41 11.91
N LEU A 4 10.48 -23.31 11.15
CA LEU A 4 11.08 -23.02 9.85
C LEU A 4 10.09 -23.19 8.70
N PHE A 5 8.93 -23.80 8.96
CA PHE A 5 7.93 -24.08 7.92
C PHE A 5 7.50 -22.84 7.15
N PRO A 6 7.19 -21.69 7.77
CA PRO A 6 6.81 -20.51 7.01
C PRO A 6 7.92 -20.00 6.09
N ALA A 7 9.19 -20.10 6.51
CA ALA A 7 10.31 -19.72 5.65
C ALA A 7 10.46 -20.69 4.47
N ILE A 8 10.42 -22.01 4.72
CA ILE A 8 10.48 -23.02 3.66
C ILE A 8 9.33 -22.83 2.68
N PHE A 9 8.13 -22.59 3.19
CA PHE A 9 6.94 -22.29 2.39
C PHE A 9 7.16 -21.08 1.45
N ALA A 10 7.73 -19.99 1.97
CA ALA A 10 8.02 -18.79 1.20
C ALA A 10 9.04 -19.00 0.07
N PHE A 11 9.96 -19.96 0.23
CA PHE A 11 10.93 -20.30 -0.82
C PHE A 11 10.38 -21.27 -1.88
N VAL A 12 9.43 -22.09 -1.50
CA VAL A 12 8.89 -23.15 -2.39
C VAL A 12 7.67 -22.67 -3.16
N LEU A 13 6.86 -21.79 -2.56
CA LEU A 13 5.60 -21.33 -3.14
C LEU A 13 5.62 -19.81 -3.35
N LEU A 14 5.33 -19.39 -4.58
CA LEU A 14 5.07 -18.01 -4.94
C LEU A 14 3.58 -17.75 -4.77
N MET A 15 3.18 -17.11 -3.68
CA MET A 15 1.76 -16.86 -3.36
C MET A 15 1.17 -15.69 -4.11
N THR A 16 2.02 -14.73 -4.50
CA THR A 16 1.62 -13.52 -5.21
C THR A 16 2.67 -13.15 -6.25
N PRO A 17 2.32 -12.36 -7.29
CA PRO A 17 3.29 -11.85 -8.26
C PRO A 17 4.40 -11.01 -7.62
N ASP A 18 4.10 -10.35 -6.51
CA ASP A 18 5.09 -9.55 -5.80
C ASP A 18 5.92 -10.41 -4.84
N ILE A 19 7.18 -10.62 -5.21
CA ILE A 19 8.16 -11.36 -4.40
C ILE A 19 8.31 -10.75 -3.00
N ASN A 20 8.14 -9.45 -2.84
CA ASN A 20 8.25 -8.78 -1.55
C ASN A 20 7.16 -9.21 -0.56
N VAL A 21 6.03 -9.72 -1.01
CA VAL A 21 4.99 -10.24 -0.13
C VAL A 21 5.43 -11.55 0.52
N ASN A 22 6.17 -12.40 -0.19
CA ASN A 22 6.63 -13.70 0.32
C ASN A 22 7.61 -13.56 1.49
N HIS A 23 8.43 -12.51 1.56
CA HIS A 23 9.38 -12.35 2.67
C HIS A 23 8.68 -12.17 4.03
N LYS A 24 7.41 -11.79 4.07
CA LYS A 24 6.64 -11.70 5.33
C LYS A 24 6.56 -13.05 6.05
N TYR A 25 6.49 -14.15 5.31
CA TYR A 25 6.52 -15.49 5.90
C TYR A 25 7.89 -15.82 6.50
N ILE A 26 8.97 -15.34 5.88
CA ILE A 26 10.32 -15.45 6.45
C ILE A 26 10.40 -14.68 7.77
N MET A 27 9.81 -13.49 7.84
CA MET A 27 9.76 -12.69 9.08
C MET A 27 9.00 -13.43 10.20
N ILE A 28 7.94 -14.18 9.89
CA ILE A 28 7.24 -15.00 10.88
C ILE A 28 8.17 -16.08 11.46
N SER A 29 8.90 -16.80 10.60
CA SER A 29 9.90 -17.76 11.07
C SER A 29 11.00 -17.09 11.90
N TYR A 30 11.45 -15.91 11.49
CA TYR A 30 12.43 -15.14 12.24
C TYR A 30 11.91 -14.77 13.63
N ALA A 31 10.66 -14.30 13.73
CA ALA A 31 10.02 -13.99 15.01
C ALA A 31 9.98 -15.22 15.94
N PHE A 32 9.65 -16.40 15.43
CA PHE A 32 9.69 -17.62 16.23
C PHE A 32 11.11 -18.01 16.64
N LEU A 33 12.11 -17.82 15.79
CA LEU A 33 13.50 -18.11 16.10
C LEU A 33 14.07 -17.19 17.20
N THR A 34 13.54 -15.98 17.36
CA THR A 34 13.97 -15.06 18.44
C THR A 34 13.76 -15.66 19.83
N ILE A 35 12.76 -16.53 20.02
CA ILE A 35 12.51 -17.24 21.28
C ILE A 35 13.71 -18.13 21.64
N PHE A 36 14.24 -18.86 20.65
CA PHE A 36 15.42 -19.73 20.87
C PHE A 36 16.68 -18.92 21.11
N TRP A 37 16.82 -17.79 20.41
CA TRP A 37 17.95 -16.87 20.66
C TRP A 37 17.89 -16.29 22.07
N ALA A 38 16.73 -15.85 22.53
CA ALA A 38 16.54 -15.36 23.90
C ALA A 38 16.88 -16.45 24.92
N TRP A 39 16.43 -17.68 24.68
CA TRP A 39 16.77 -18.82 25.55
C TRP A 39 18.28 -19.15 25.54
N ALA A 40 18.93 -19.11 24.39
CA ALA A 40 20.37 -19.33 24.28
C ALA A 40 21.17 -18.26 25.05
N VAL A 41 20.84 -16.99 24.87
CA VAL A 41 21.45 -15.86 25.60
C VAL A 41 21.25 -16.01 27.10
N TYR A 42 20.02 -16.34 27.54
CA TYR A 42 19.73 -16.59 28.95
C TYR A 42 20.53 -17.76 29.51
N SER A 43 20.66 -18.83 28.76
CA SER A 43 21.43 -20.02 29.16
C SER A 43 22.92 -19.73 29.34
N LEU A 44 23.49 -18.91 28.43
CA LEU A 44 24.87 -18.44 28.54
C LEU A 44 25.05 -17.52 29.76
N TRP A 45 24.11 -16.65 30.02
CA TRP A 45 24.13 -15.74 31.18
C TRP A 45 24.05 -16.48 32.49
N LYS A 46 23.12 -17.43 32.61
CA LYS A 46 22.91 -18.23 33.82
C LYS A 46 24.11 -19.16 34.13
N GLY A 47 24.76 -19.64 33.09
CA GLY A 47 25.78 -20.66 33.20
C GLY A 47 25.23 -22.03 33.61
N ARG A 48 26.07 -23.05 33.53
CA ARG A 48 25.71 -24.44 33.86
C ARG A 48 26.33 -24.86 35.20
N ASN A 49 25.63 -25.71 35.93
CA ASN A 49 26.20 -26.33 37.15
C ASN A 49 27.49 -27.06 36.82
N GLY A 50 28.55 -26.91 37.64
CA GLY A 50 29.85 -27.51 37.42
C GLY A 50 30.84 -26.71 36.58
N GLN A 51 30.43 -25.57 35.97
CA GLN A 51 31.38 -24.68 35.29
C GLN A 51 32.29 -23.93 36.26
N SER A 52 33.58 -23.73 35.86
CA SER A 52 34.50 -22.87 36.58
C SER A 52 34.08 -21.40 36.55
N GLY A 53 34.63 -20.59 37.46
CA GLY A 53 34.38 -19.15 37.49
C GLY A 53 34.71 -18.45 36.16
N ILE A 54 35.82 -18.83 35.53
CA ILE A 54 36.24 -18.29 34.22
C ILE A 54 35.24 -18.65 33.13
N GLN A 55 34.74 -19.86 33.06
CA GLN A 55 33.76 -20.27 32.07
C GLN A 55 32.44 -19.52 32.20
N LYS A 56 31.98 -19.27 33.44
CA LYS A 56 30.77 -18.45 33.70
C LYS A 56 30.97 -17.02 33.26
N THR A 57 32.14 -16.44 33.51
CA THR A 57 32.46 -15.08 33.07
C THR A 57 32.49 -14.97 31.55
N MET A 58 33.13 -15.91 30.88
CA MET A 58 33.14 -15.96 29.41
C MET A 58 31.74 -16.13 28.83
N GLY A 59 30.88 -16.95 29.43
CA GLY A 59 29.49 -17.11 29.03
C GLY A 59 28.69 -15.77 29.11
N LYS A 60 28.90 -15.01 30.19
CA LYS A 60 28.26 -13.66 30.34
C LYS A 60 28.78 -12.66 29.30
N ILE A 61 30.09 -12.64 29.05
CA ILE A 61 30.66 -11.76 28.01
C ILE A 61 30.07 -12.11 26.63
N LEU A 62 30.02 -13.40 26.30
CA LEU A 62 29.45 -13.86 25.04
C LEU A 62 27.96 -13.47 24.93
N ALA A 63 27.18 -13.63 26.00
CA ALA A 63 25.78 -13.21 26.03
C ALA A 63 25.62 -11.72 25.75
N ILE A 64 26.46 -10.85 26.35
CA ILE A 64 26.44 -9.40 26.10
C ILE A 64 26.77 -9.11 24.64
N VAL A 65 27.83 -9.72 24.09
CA VAL A 65 28.23 -9.54 22.70
C VAL A 65 27.10 -9.94 21.74
N LEU A 66 26.44 -11.08 22.00
CA LEU A 66 25.31 -11.54 21.20
C LEU A 66 24.11 -10.57 21.26
N VAL A 67 23.76 -10.06 22.45
CA VAL A 67 22.68 -9.08 22.59
C VAL A 67 22.99 -7.82 21.80
N ILE A 68 24.20 -7.27 21.92
CA ILE A 68 24.60 -6.09 21.17
C ILE A 68 24.56 -6.36 19.67
N SER A 69 25.16 -7.47 19.20
CA SER A 69 25.23 -7.81 17.77
C SER A 69 23.85 -8.02 17.13
N LEU A 70 22.92 -8.65 17.86
CA LEU A 70 21.56 -8.90 17.38
C LEU A 70 20.65 -7.66 17.44
N SER A 71 20.99 -6.66 18.28
CA SER A 71 20.14 -5.49 18.47
C SER A 71 20.59 -4.27 17.65
N VAL A 72 21.87 -4.23 17.25
CA VAL A 72 22.48 -3.04 16.61
C VAL A 72 21.75 -2.63 15.34
N THR A 73 21.44 -3.58 14.46
CA THR A 73 20.75 -3.30 13.19
C THR A 73 19.32 -2.80 13.44
N GLY A 74 18.58 -3.46 14.32
CA GLY A 74 17.21 -3.04 14.67
C GLY A 74 17.17 -1.65 15.33
N ILE A 75 18.13 -1.32 16.20
CA ILE A 75 18.25 0.02 16.79
C ILE A 75 18.59 1.05 15.71
N TYR A 76 19.51 0.71 14.79
CA TYR A 76 19.85 1.59 13.68
C TYR A 76 18.63 1.88 12.79
N ASP A 77 17.90 0.84 12.37
CA ASP A 77 16.70 0.98 11.55
C ASP A 77 15.62 1.81 12.26
N PHE A 78 15.43 1.57 13.56
CA PHE A 78 14.50 2.35 14.37
C PHE A 78 14.88 3.84 14.41
N VAL A 79 16.16 4.16 14.57
CA VAL A 79 16.66 5.54 14.55
C VAL A 79 16.46 6.18 13.17
N VAL A 80 16.71 5.42 12.09
CA VAL A 80 16.50 5.88 10.71
C VAL A 80 15.03 6.19 10.46
N ILE A 81 14.13 5.30 10.90
CA ILE A 81 12.67 5.51 10.77
C ILE A 81 12.24 6.75 11.55
N ILE A 82 12.67 6.91 12.80
CA ILE A 82 12.32 8.11 13.61
C ILE A 82 12.82 9.39 12.93
N LYS A 83 14.09 9.42 12.49
CA LYS A 83 14.65 10.58 11.79
C LYS A 83 14.01 10.80 10.43
N GLY A 84 13.65 9.72 9.72
CA GLY A 84 12.99 9.78 8.44
C GLY A 84 11.54 10.27 8.48
N ASN A 85 10.86 10.12 9.61
CA ASN A 85 9.47 10.54 9.81
C ASN A 85 9.32 12.01 10.25
N GLY A 86 10.18 12.90 9.78
CA GLY A 86 10.06 14.35 9.98
C GLY A 86 8.79 14.92 9.32
N PRO A 87 8.39 16.15 9.68
CA PRO A 87 7.13 16.77 9.22
C PRO A 87 6.94 16.77 7.71
N GLY A 88 8.01 16.90 6.91
CA GLY A 88 7.94 16.90 5.45
C GLY A 88 7.85 15.51 4.79
N ARG A 89 7.80 14.43 5.58
CA ARG A 89 7.70 13.04 5.08
C ARG A 89 6.46 12.29 5.58
N ARG A 90 5.56 13.01 6.24
CA ARG A 90 4.29 12.44 6.71
C ARG A 90 3.22 12.69 5.68
N VAL A 91 2.51 11.65 5.28
CA VAL A 91 1.25 11.79 4.57
C VAL A 91 0.18 12.02 5.62
N THR A 92 -0.48 13.17 5.56
CA THR A 92 -1.63 13.47 6.41
C THR A 92 -2.87 13.38 5.54
N VAL A 93 -3.79 12.51 5.90
CA VAL A 93 -5.07 12.35 5.22
C VAL A 93 -6.14 13.04 6.07
N ASN A 94 -6.86 13.99 5.47
CA ASN A 94 -7.99 14.64 6.11
C ASN A 94 -9.26 13.82 5.88
N MET A 95 -9.64 13.04 6.90
CA MET A 95 -10.83 12.17 6.85
C MET A 95 -12.15 12.94 6.81
N ASN A 96 -12.11 14.23 7.12
CA ASN A 96 -13.29 15.11 7.13
C ASN A 96 -13.15 16.23 6.10
N SER A 97 -12.48 15.97 4.98
CA SER A 97 -12.42 16.94 3.89
C SER A 97 -13.79 17.08 3.22
N GLU A 98 -14.02 18.21 2.57
CA GLU A 98 -15.24 18.43 1.79
C GLU A 98 -15.42 17.36 0.71
N LEU A 99 -14.32 16.92 0.09
CA LEU A 99 -14.33 15.85 -0.89
C LEU A 99 -14.80 14.52 -0.28
N THR A 100 -14.25 14.13 0.89
CA THR A 100 -14.65 12.89 1.57
C THR A 100 -16.14 12.93 1.91
N GLN A 101 -16.61 14.01 2.51
CA GLN A 101 -18.03 14.19 2.86
C GLN A 101 -18.93 14.14 1.63
N TRP A 102 -18.55 14.84 0.54
CA TRP A 102 -19.34 14.82 -0.68
C TRP A 102 -19.45 13.41 -1.27
N LEU A 103 -18.35 12.66 -1.29
CA LEU A 103 -18.33 11.28 -1.78
C LEU A 103 -19.20 10.35 -0.92
N GLU A 104 -19.15 10.48 0.41
CA GLU A 104 -19.98 9.70 1.34
C GLU A 104 -21.48 10.00 1.18
N GLU A 105 -21.84 11.24 0.91
CA GLU A 105 -23.23 11.68 0.77
C GLU A 105 -23.84 11.40 -0.60
N ASN A 106 -23.03 11.36 -1.67
CA ASN A 106 -23.53 11.34 -3.05
C ASN A 106 -23.27 10.04 -3.80
N LEU A 107 -22.34 9.19 -3.33
CA LEU A 107 -22.10 7.88 -3.95
C LEU A 107 -22.90 6.78 -3.25
N GLU A 108 -23.56 5.97 -4.06
CA GLU A 108 -24.25 4.77 -3.58
C GLU A 108 -23.31 3.56 -3.58
N LYS A 109 -23.71 2.48 -2.88
CA LYS A 109 -22.92 1.26 -2.73
C LYS A 109 -22.45 0.63 -4.05
N ASN A 110 -23.22 0.79 -5.11
CA ASN A 110 -22.94 0.20 -6.42
C ASN A 110 -22.29 1.18 -7.40
N ASP A 111 -22.06 2.42 -6.97
CA ASP A 111 -21.38 3.40 -7.81
C ASP A 111 -19.91 3.06 -7.97
N LEU A 112 -19.43 3.21 -9.18
CA LEU A 112 -18.07 2.92 -9.57
C LEU A 112 -17.36 4.20 -9.97
N LEU A 113 -16.41 4.64 -9.15
CA LEU A 113 -15.65 5.86 -9.34
C LEU A 113 -14.32 5.56 -10.05
N LEU A 114 -14.11 6.15 -11.22
CA LEU A 114 -12.81 6.20 -11.87
C LEU A 114 -11.98 7.35 -11.29
N THR A 115 -10.74 7.07 -10.89
CA THR A 115 -9.79 8.06 -10.39
C THR A 115 -8.48 8.00 -11.15
N PRO A 116 -7.69 9.08 -11.18
CA PRO A 116 -6.30 9.01 -11.59
C PRO A 116 -5.50 8.02 -10.74
N GLU A 117 -4.35 7.63 -11.24
CA GLU A 117 -3.44 6.76 -10.49
C GLU A 117 -3.00 7.43 -9.19
N TYR A 118 -2.84 6.66 -8.12
CA TYR A 118 -2.47 7.16 -6.78
C TYR A 118 -3.48 8.05 -6.05
N SER A 119 -4.69 8.21 -6.54
CA SER A 119 -5.78 8.90 -5.82
C SER A 119 -6.25 8.10 -4.61
N MET A 120 -5.35 7.93 -3.65
CA MET A 120 -5.55 7.01 -2.51
C MET A 120 -5.92 7.68 -1.21
N ASN A 121 -5.89 8.99 -1.17
CA ASN A 121 -6.01 9.72 0.08
C ASN A 121 -7.47 9.75 0.58
N GLU A 122 -8.10 10.90 0.43
CA GLU A 122 -9.44 11.18 0.92
C GLU A 122 -10.50 10.37 0.18
N VAL A 123 -10.28 10.09 -1.12
CA VAL A 123 -11.17 9.29 -1.95
C VAL A 123 -11.32 7.85 -1.44
N THR A 124 -10.20 7.18 -1.12
CA THR A 124 -10.24 5.82 -0.58
C THR A 124 -10.89 5.76 0.80
N MET A 125 -10.70 6.81 1.60
CA MET A 125 -11.25 6.87 2.96
C MET A 125 -12.75 7.13 3.00
N SER A 126 -13.35 7.68 1.94
CA SER A 126 -14.81 7.82 1.81
C SER A 126 -15.55 6.49 1.64
N GLY A 127 -14.84 5.40 1.42
CA GLY A 127 -15.46 4.09 1.14
C GLY A 127 -15.97 3.93 -0.29
N ALA A 128 -15.68 4.88 -1.19
CA ALA A 128 -16.04 4.80 -2.61
C ALA A 128 -15.44 3.56 -3.28
N MET A 129 -16.22 2.88 -4.11
CA MET A 129 -15.73 1.76 -4.91
C MET A 129 -14.94 2.30 -6.10
N LEU A 130 -13.64 2.03 -6.13
CA LEU A 130 -12.78 2.50 -7.21
C LEU A 130 -12.73 1.51 -8.37
N TYR A 131 -12.77 2.04 -9.61
CA TYR A 131 -12.65 1.23 -10.83
C TYR A 131 -11.28 0.56 -10.95
N CYS A 132 -10.23 1.31 -10.77
CA CYS A 132 -8.85 0.83 -10.85
C CYS A 132 -8.01 1.32 -9.66
N GLY A 133 -8.13 2.58 -9.26
CA GLY A 133 -7.33 3.18 -8.20
C GLY A 133 -5.83 3.05 -8.48
N TRP A 134 -5.05 2.61 -7.50
CA TRP A 134 -3.67 2.24 -7.72
C TRP A 134 -3.55 0.75 -8.07
N PRO A 135 -3.27 0.41 -9.33
CA PRO A 135 -3.25 -0.97 -9.83
C PRO A 135 -2.35 -1.92 -9.05
N TYR A 136 -1.27 -1.40 -8.47
CA TYR A 136 -0.30 -2.17 -7.69
C TYR A 136 -0.95 -3.04 -6.60
N TYR A 137 -1.95 -2.55 -5.89
CA TYR A 137 -2.57 -3.31 -4.80
C TYR A 137 -3.32 -4.54 -5.31
N ALA A 138 -4.10 -4.39 -6.37
CA ALA A 138 -4.81 -5.51 -6.98
C ALA A 138 -3.83 -6.49 -7.64
N TRP A 139 -2.84 -5.98 -8.36
CA TRP A 139 -1.78 -6.80 -8.97
C TRP A 139 -0.99 -7.58 -7.90
N SER A 140 -0.57 -6.95 -6.82
CA SER A 140 0.17 -7.63 -5.74
C SER A 140 -0.66 -8.70 -5.02
N ALA A 141 -1.98 -8.64 -5.10
CA ALA A 141 -2.90 -9.67 -4.65
C ALA A 141 -3.17 -10.77 -5.69
N GLY A 142 -2.58 -10.68 -6.89
CA GLY A 142 -2.68 -11.69 -7.93
C GLY A 142 -3.78 -11.45 -8.98
N TYR A 143 -4.43 -10.28 -8.96
CA TYR A 143 -5.42 -9.93 -9.98
C TYR A 143 -4.76 -9.39 -11.25
N ASP A 144 -5.33 -9.68 -12.42
CA ASP A 144 -4.95 -9.01 -13.67
C ASP A 144 -5.53 -7.60 -13.68
N THR A 145 -4.62 -6.61 -13.65
CA THR A 145 -4.97 -5.19 -13.67
C THR A 145 -4.80 -4.55 -15.04
N ASN A 146 -4.16 -5.23 -15.99
CA ASN A 146 -3.77 -4.65 -17.29
C ASN A 146 -4.98 -4.15 -18.08
N TYR A 147 -6.06 -4.94 -18.09
CA TYR A 147 -7.27 -4.58 -18.84
C TYR A 147 -7.86 -3.27 -18.29
N ARG A 148 -8.12 -3.18 -16.98
CA ARG A 148 -8.71 -1.98 -16.38
C ARG A 148 -7.81 -0.76 -16.47
N ALA A 149 -6.51 -0.93 -16.31
CA ALA A 149 -5.55 0.15 -16.48
C ALA A 149 -5.59 0.70 -17.92
N ALA A 150 -5.62 -0.16 -18.94
CA ALA A 150 -5.74 0.26 -20.34
C ALA A 150 -7.05 1.02 -20.63
N GLN A 151 -8.18 0.59 -20.02
CA GLN A 151 -9.45 1.31 -20.16
C GLN A 151 -9.40 2.67 -19.47
N ALA A 152 -8.81 2.77 -18.26
CA ALA A 152 -8.63 4.02 -17.56
C ALA A 152 -7.76 5.01 -18.36
N VAL A 153 -6.63 4.54 -18.92
CA VAL A 153 -5.79 5.33 -19.84
C VAL A 153 -6.64 5.84 -21.01
N THR A 154 -7.41 4.96 -21.65
CA THR A 154 -8.28 5.35 -22.79
C THR A 154 -9.26 6.45 -22.40
N ILE A 155 -9.91 6.34 -21.24
CA ILE A 155 -10.88 7.34 -20.77
C ILE A 155 -10.21 8.69 -20.52
N TYR A 156 -9.03 8.71 -19.88
CA TYR A 156 -8.35 9.95 -19.54
C TYR A 156 -7.60 10.61 -20.71
N THR A 157 -7.27 9.86 -21.76
CA THR A 157 -6.41 10.39 -22.84
C THR A 157 -7.12 10.58 -24.18
N THR A 158 -8.30 9.97 -24.38
CA THR A 158 -9.00 10.06 -25.67
C THR A 158 -9.51 11.48 -25.94
N SER A 159 -9.38 11.92 -27.20
CA SER A 159 -10.02 13.13 -27.72
C SER A 159 -11.37 12.86 -28.40
N ASP A 160 -11.74 11.58 -28.54
CA ASP A 160 -13.01 11.19 -29.18
C ASP A 160 -14.09 10.90 -28.13
N SER A 161 -15.13 11.75 -28.14
CA SER A 161 -16.27 11.61 -27.24
C SER A 161 -17.06 10.30 -27.43
N GLY A 162 -17.06 9.74 -28.63
CA GLY A 162 -17.72 8.45 -28.92
C GLY A 162 -17.00 7.29 -28.23
N THR A 163 -15.68 7.25 -28.35
CA THR A 163 -14.83 6.27 -27.65
C THR A 163 -14.95 6.41 -26.13
N LEU A 164 -14.92 7.65 -25.61
CA LEU A 164 -15.10 7.93 -24.18
C LEU A 164 -16.41 7.33 -23.66
N LYS A 165 -17.56 7.72 -24.25
CA LYS A 165 -18.89 7.26 -23.83
C LYS A 165 -19.04 5.76 -23.91
N LYS A 166 -18.56 5.15 -25.01
CA LYS A 166 -18.60 3.71 -25.20
C LYS A 166 -17.82 2.97 -24.11
N THR A 167 -16.58 3.41 -23.82
CA THR A 167 -15.73 2.77 -22.82
C THR A 167 -16.34 2.91 -21.42
N VAL A 168 -16.76 4.10 -21.05
CA VAL A 168 -17.41 4.37 -19.74
C VAL A 168 -18.65 3.50 -19.57
N GLN A 169 -19.49 3.36 -20.58
CA GLN A 169 -20.70 2.54 -20.54
C GLN A 169 -20.37 1.03 -20.44
N GLN A 170 -19.40 0.56 -21.19
CA GLN A 170 -18.95 -0.85 -21.15
C GLN A 170 -18.40 -1.22 -19.77
N GLU A 171 -17.63 -0.34 -19.16
CA GLU A 171 -17.03 -0.54 -17.84
C GLU A 171 -17.96 -0.19 -16.68
N LYS A 172 -19.16 0.31 -16.96
CA LYS A 172 -20.18 0.71 -15.97
C LYS A 172 -19.66 1.72 -14.94
N ILE A 173 -18.81 2.62 -15.38
CA ILE A 173 -18.28 3.69 -14.53
C ILE A 173 -19.40 4.73 -14.37
N THR A 174 -19.73 5.08 -13.11
CA THR A 174 -20.81 6.02 -12.78
C THR A 174 -20.30 7.42 -12.49
N TYR A 175 -19.04 7.54 -12.06
CA TYR A 175 -18.39 8.81 -11.82
C TYR A 175 -16.95 8.80 -12.30
N ILE A 176 -16.49 9.93 -12.82
CA ILE A 176 -15.10 10.17 -13.19
C ILE A 176 -14.57 11.32 -12.34
N LEU A 177 -13.53 11.07 -11.55
CA LEU A 177 -12.78 12.10 -10.85
C LEU A 177 -11.61 12.54 -11.74
N PHE A 178 -11.50 13.83 -11.97
CA PHE A 178 -10.35 14.45 -12.60
C PHE A 178 -9.58 15.28 -11.57
N GLU A 179 -8.27 15.16 -11.56
CA GLU A 179 -7.37 15.97 -10.75
C GLU A 179 -6.35 16.65 -11.66
N GLU A 180 -6.22 17.98 -11.51
CA GLU A 180 -5.32 18.79 -12.34
C GLU A 180 -3.86 18.36 -12.17
N GLY A 181 -3.16 18.14 -13.29
CA GLY A 181 -1.78 17.66 -13.32
C GLY A 181 -1.60 16.20 -12.94
N SER A 182 -2.68 15.44 -12.89
CA SER A 182 -2.61 13.99 -12.63
C SER A 182 -2.21 13.19 -13.88
N GLU A 183 -1.68 12.01 -13.63
CA GLU A 183 -1.28 11.05 -14.66
C GLU A 183 -1.95 9.69 -14.38
N PHE A 184 -2.09 8.91 -15.44
CA PHE A 184 -2.40 7.48 -15.37
C PHE A 184 -1.43 6.71 -16.29
N GLU A 185 -0.68 5.75 -15.75
CA GLU A 185 0.40 5.04 -16.45
C GLU A 185 1.35 5.98 -17.22
N GLN A 186 1.82 7.05 -16.56
CA GLN A 186 2.73 8.06 -17.13
C GLN A 186 2.13 8.87 -18.29
N GLN A 187 0.82 8.84 -18.47
CA GLN A 187 0.10 9.65 -19.43
C GLN A 187 -0.73 10.69 -18.71
N GLU A 188 -0.60 11.95 -19.13
CA GLU A 188 -1.33 13.07 -18.56
C GLU A 188 -2.85 12.89 -18.77
N CYS A 189 -3.60 12.99 -17.68
CA CYS A 189 -5.05 12.96 -17.72
C CYS A 189 -5.60 14.28 -18.32
N ARG A 190 -6.53 14.18 -19.27
CA ARG A 190 -7.15 15.31 -19.97
C ARG A 190 -8.61 15.44 -19.58
N GLU A 191 -9.01 16.65 -19.29
CA GLU A 191 -10.36 16.95 -18.86
C GLU A 191 -11.32 17.26 -20.02
N GLU A 192 -10.82 17.85 -21.10
CA GLU A 192 -11.65 18.51 -22.13
C GLU A 192 -12.73 17.58 -22.69
N THR A 193 -12.39 16.34 -23.01
CA THR A 193 -13.35 15.38 -23.56
C THR A 193 -14.36 14.92 -22.51
N ILE A 194 -13.92 14.76 -21.25
CA ILE A 194 -14.78 14.37 -20.13
C ILE A 194 -15.79 15.50 -19.83
N ALA A 195 -15.32 16.73 -19.71
CA ALA A 195 -16.15 17.90 -19.44
C ALA A 195 -17.14 18.20 -20.57
N ALA A 196 -16.79 17.90 -21.82
CA ALA A 196 -17.70 18.04 -22.95
C ALA A 196 -18.79 16.95 -23.01
N ALA A 197 -18.53 15.79 -22.38
CA ALA A 197 -19.40 14.62 -22.47
C ALA A 197 -20.34 14.44 -21.28
N TYR A 198 -19.95 14.93 -20.09
CA TYR A 198 -20.60 14.65 -18.81
C TYR A 198 -20.79 15.89 -17.94
N GLU A 199 -21.79 15.85 -17.07
CA GLU A 199 -22.09 16.93 -16.13
C GLU A 199 -21.08 16.93 -14.97
N LYS A 200 -20.51 18.12 -14.69
CA LYS A 200 -19.70 18.33 -13.50
C LYS A 200 -20.61 18.47 -12.29
N VAL A 201 -20.51 17.55 -11.33
CA VAL A 201 -21.34 17.49 -10.12
C VAL A 201 -20.63 17.96 -8.85
N TYR A 202 -19.30 18.03 -8.89
CA TYR A 202 -18.49 18.50 -7.76
C TYR A 202 -17.21 19.18 -8.25
N GLU A 203 -16.75 20.16 -7.48
CA GLU A 203 -15.46 20.81 -7.65
C GLU A 203 -14.93 21.29 -6.30
N THR A 204 -13.66 21.03 -6.00
CA THR A 204 -13.01 21.55 -4.79
C THR A 204 -12.86 23.07 -4.85
N GLN A 205 -12.76 23.74 -3.69
CA GLN A 205 -12.63 25.21 -3.60
C GLN A 205 -11.41 25.75 -4.35
N ASP A 206 -10.33 24.98 -4.43
CA ASP A 206 -9.11 25.32 -5.18
C ASP A 206 -9.22 24.97 -6.68
N GLY A 207 -10.32 24.36 -7.12
CA GLY A 207 -10.57 23.96 -8.49
C GLY A 207 -9.74 22.79 -9.00
N ARG A 208 -8.93 22.15 -8.13
CA ARG A 208 -8.00 21.09 -8.56
C ARG A 208 -8.67 19.76 -8.83
N ILE A 209 -9.70 19.41 -8.06
CA ILE A 209 -10.43 18.16 -8.20
C ILE A 209 -11.84 18.45 -8.68
N ARG A 210 -12.25 17.74 -9.73
CA ARG A 210 -13.58 17.82 -10.31
C ARG A 210 -14.15 16.42 -10.51
N ILE A 211 -15.45 16.27 -10.25
CA ILE A 211 -16.14 14.98 -10.42
C ILE A 211 -17.25 15.16 -11.45
N TYR A 212 -17.29 14.23 -12.39
CA TYR A 212 -18.24 14.16 -13.48
C TYR A 212 -19.15 12.94 -13.31
N LYS A 213 -20.47 13.13 -13.41
CA LYS A 213 -21.45 12.06 -13.38
C LYS A 213 -21.69 11.53 -14.78
N THR A 214 -21.56 10.22 -14.97
CA THR A 214 -21.63 9.59 -16.31
C THR A 214 -23.00 8.99 -16.62
N THR A 215 -23.85 8.82 -15.61
CA THR A 215 -25.24 8.32 -15.73
C THR A 215 -26.23 9.47 -15.65
N GLU A 216 -27.27 9.40 -16.48
CA GLU A 216 -28.41 10.32 -16.40
C GLU A 216 -29.23 10.12 -15.12
#